data_304b9aeb28fd94e263a51d21dfdf916a
#
_entry.id   304b9aeb28fd94e263a51d21dfdf916a
#
_cell.length_a   1.000
_cell.length_b   1.000
_cell.length_c   1.000
_cell.angle_alpha   90.00
_cell.angle_beta   90.00
_cell.angle_gamma   90.00
#
_symmetry.space_group_name_H-M   'P 1'
#
loop_
_entity.id
_entity.type
_entity.pdbx_description
1 polymer ?
#
loop_
_entity_poly.entity_id
_entity_poly.type
_entity_poly.pdbx_seq_one_letter_code
_entity_poly.pdbx_strand_id
1 'polypeptide(L)'
;MGAIKNLSETLEKMRGQRTYFDTAIFIYGLENSDRYSALALPFIKAAQDRQIIGITGIASLTEMLVHPIRSGRTAYAEQLKTLFMSGDVCECVSHSDEIFIASARLRVANNLKGIDALHFSTALAYGCRYFLTNDAAFMSTQTMEVVHLSSLKL
;
A
#
# COMPACT_ATOMS: atom_id res chain seq x y z
N MET A 1 -21.54 -1.30 0.74
CA MET A 1 -20.68 -1.15 1.96
C MET A 1 -20.20 -2.49 2.42
N GLY A 2 -18.89 -2.65 2.56
CA GLY A 2 -18.32 -3.85 3.17
C GLY A 2 -18.66 -3.93 4.66
N ALA A 3 -18.76 -5.14 5.20
CA ALA A 3 -18.90 -5.33 6.64
C ALA A 3 -17.67 -4.76 7.37
N ILE A 4 -17.89 -4.15 8.54
CA ILE A 4 -16.81 -3.68 9.41
C ILE A 4 -16.05 -4.90 9.93
N LYS A 5 -14.74 -4.92 9.76
CA LYS A 5 -13.86 -6.02 10.15
C LYS A 5 -13.03 -5.65 11.38
N ASN A 6 -12.76 -6.62 12.21
CA ASN A 6 -11.84 -6.42 13.33
C ASN A 6 -10.40 -6.40 12.83
N LEU A 7 -9.61 -5.40 13.29
CA LEU A 7 -8.22 -5.21 12.88
C LEU A 7 -7.34 -6.42 13.26
N SER A 8 -7.48 -6.90 14.48
CA SER A 8 -6.67 -8.01 14.99
C SER A 8 -6.91 -9.31 14.21
N GLU A 9 -8.18 -9.61 13.92
CA GLU A 9 -8.54 -10.76 13.08
C GLU A 9 -8.03 -10.64 11.66
N THR A 10 -8.06 -9.42 11.10
CA THR A 10 -7.55 -9.14 9.76
C THR A 10 -6.04 -9.36 9.70
N LEU A 11 -5.29 -8.83 10.66
CA LEU A 11 -3.85 -9.04 10.77
C LEU A 11 -3.49 -10.53 10.87
N GLU A 12 -4.25 -11.29 11.65
CA GLU A 12 -4.01 -12.73 11.81
C GLU A 12 -4.19 -13.50 10.49
N LYS A 13 -5.21 -13.16 9.72
CA LYS A 13 -5.42 -13.74 8.38
C LYS A 13 -4.29 -13.42 7.40
N MET A 14 -3.68 -12.25 7.55
CA MET A 14 -2.62 -11.77 6.67
C MET A 14 -1.24 -12.31 7.06
N ARG A 15 -1.12 -12.98 8.20
CA ARG A 15 0.14 -13.52 8.70
C ARG A 15 0.83 -14.42 7.67
N GLY A 16 2.10 -14.11 7.36
CA GLY A 16 2.91 -14.83 6.39
C GLY A 16 2.54 -14.59 4.94
N GLN A 17 1.56 -13.71 4.67
CA GLN A 17 1.07 -13.45 3.32
C GLN A 17 1.73 -12.22 2.70
N ARG A 18 1.93 -12.26 1.39
CA ARG A 18 2.43 -11.12 0.61
C ARG A 18 1.33 -10.09 0.52
N THR A 19 1.61 -8.89 1.02
CA THR A 19 0.67 -7.77 1.09
C THR A 19 1.26 -6.55 0.41
N TYR A 20 0.56 -6.02 -0.59
CA TYR A 20 0.94 -4.76 -1.21
C TYR A 20 0.45 -3.59 -0.35
N PHE A 21 1.35 -2.67 -0.04
CA PHE A 21 1.04 -1.44 0.69
C PHE A 21 0.88 -0.30 -0.31
N ASP A 22 -0.34 0.22 -0.42
CA ASP A 22 -0.59 1.44 -1.17
C ASP A 22 0.10 2.63 -0.49
N THR A 23 0.45 3.64 -1.26
CA THR A 23 1.19 4.83 -0.80
C THR A 23 0.57 5.47 0.45
N ALA A 24 -0.76 5.57 0.50
CA ALA A 24 -1.48 6.18 1.61
C ALA A 24 -1.16 5.53 2.96
N ILE A 25 -0.84 4.23 2.98
CA ILE A 25 -0.54 3.52 4.22
C ILE A 25 0.72 4.08 4.89
N PHE A 26 1.75 4.38 4.11
CA PHE A 26 2.97 5.01 4.61
C PHE A 26 2.71 6.42 5.12
N ILE A 27 1.91 7.20 4.39
CA ILE A 27 1.54 8.56 4.77
C ILE A 27 0.79 8.56 6.10
N TYR A 28 -0.23 7.73 6.26
CA TYR A 28 -0.97 7.61 7.52
C TYR A 28 -0.08 7.14 8.68
N GLY A 29 0.81 6.18 8.43
CA GLY A 29 1.69 5.64 9.46
C GLY A 29 2.71 6.66 9.98
N LEU A 30 3.07 7.66 9.18
CA LEU A 30 4.07 8.66 9.51
C LEU A 30 3.47 9.98 10.00
N GLU A 31 2.24 10.28 9.61
CA GLU A 31 1.49 11.47 10.06
C GLU A 31 0.55 11.10 11.22
N ASN A 32 1.06 11.06 12.38
CA ASN A 32 0.44 10.58 13.63
C ASN A 32 -0.78 11.40 14.08
N SER A 33 -1.73 11.74 13.20
CA SER A 33 -2.72 12.79 13.45
C SER A 33 -4.20 12.40 13.36
N ASP A 34 -4.57 11.16 12.93
CA ASP A 34 -5.97 10.76 12.81
C ASP A 34 -6.22 9.26 13.04
N ARG A 35 -7.50 8.86 12.91
CA ARG A 35 -7.90 7.46 13.10
C ARG A 35 -7.22 6.50 12.11
N TYR A 36 -6.85 6.96 10.93
CA TYR A 36 -6.19 6.13 9.94
C TYR A 36 -4.74 5.82 10.29
N SER A 37 -4.05 6.73 11.00
CA SER A 37 -2.75 6.42 11.59
C SER A 37 -2.83 5.26 12.56
N ALA A 38 -3.80 5.25 13.45
CA ALA A 38 -4.02 4.15 14.40
C ALA A 38 -4.33 2.81 13.71
N LEU A 39 -4.99 2.85 12.56
CA LEU A 39 -5.30 1.66 11.76
C LEU A 39 -4.14 1.21 10.89
N ALA A 40 -3.32 2.13 10.37
CA ALA A 40 -2.19 1.82 9.49
C ALA A 40 -0.97 1.30 10.26
N LEU A 41 -0.66 1.89 11.41
CA LEU A 41 0.53 1.54 12.21
C LEU A 41 0.67 0.05 12.52
N PRO A 42 -0.39 -0.68 12.92
CA PRO A 42 -0.28 -2.11 13.16
C PRO A 42 0.18 -2.93 11.95
N PHE A 43 -0.21 -2.55 10.74
CA PHE A 43 0.24 -3.21 9.51
C PHE A 43 1.72 -2.91 9.23
N ILE A 44 2.14 -1.65 9.41
CA ILE A 44 3.55 -1.26 9.27
C ILE A 44 4.40 -2.04 10.27
N LYS A 45 3.95 -2.12 11.53
CA LYS A 45 4.63 -2.88 12.58
C LYS A 45 4.72 -4.36 12.23
N ALA A 46 3.62 -4.95 11.76
CA ALA A 46 3.59 -6.36 11.34
C ALA A 46 4.55 -6.64 10.18
N ALA A 47 4.68 -5.70 9.23
CA ALA A 47 5.65 -5.82 8.14
C ALA A 47 7.10 -5.66 8.63
N GLN A 48 7.37 -4.72 9.52
CA GLN A 48 8.69 -4.57 10.15
C GLN A 48 9.12 -5.84 10.91
N ASP A 49 8.18 -6.43 11.64
CA ASP A 49 8.42 -7.66 12.41
C ASP A 49 8.38 -8.94 11.56
N ARG A 50 8.24 -8.79 10.23
CA ARG A 50 8.16 -9.92 9.28
C ARG A 50 6.99 -10.87 9.56
N GLN A 51 5.96 -10.41 10.24
CA GLN A 51 4.72 -11.17 10.44
C GLN A 51 3.88 -11.20 9.16
N ILE A 52 3.92 -10.14 8.38
CA ILE A 52 3.42 -10.09 6.99
C ILE A 52 4.57 -9.74 6.06
N ILE A 53 4.46 -10.15 4.80
CA ILE A 53 5.49 -9.85 3.79
C ILE A 53 5.04 -8.60 3.04
N GLY A 54 5.55 -7.43 3.45
CA GLY A 54 5.20 -6.15 2.84
C GLY A 54 5.89 -5.94 1.49
N ILE A 55 5.13 -5.51 0.52
CA ILE A 55 5.60 -5.17 -0.83
C ILE A 55 5.01 -3.82 -1.21
N THR A 56 5.79 -2.99 -1.89
CA THR A 56 5.31 -1.75 -2.50
C THR A 56 6.08 -1.47 -3.78
N GLY A 57 5.50 -0.69 -4.68
CA GLY A 57 6.15 -0.31 -5.93
C GLY A 57 6.94 0.98 -5.82
N ILE A 58 8.01 1.10 -6.60
CA ILE A 58 8.86 2.30 -6.62
C ILE A 58 8.07 3.58 -6.98
N ALA A 59 6.97 3.46 -7.69
CA ALA A 59 6.10 4.59 -8.01
C ALA A 59 5.53 5.29 -6.77
N SER A 60 5.38 4.56 -5.64
CA SER A 60 4.97 5.16 -4.36
C SER A 60 5.94 6.24 -3.87
N LEU A 61 7.21 6.13 -4.22
CA LEU A 61 8.21 7.13 -3.83
C LEU A 61 7.88 8.51 -4.39
N THR A 62 7.49 8.59 -5.66
CA THR A 62 7.05 9.85 -6.27
C THR A 62 5.85 10.44 -5.51
N GLU A 63 4.84 9.63 -5.24
CA GLU A 63 3.64 10.08 -4.54
C GLU A 63 3.94 10.59 -3.13
N MET A 64 4.81 9.89 -2.41
CA MET A 64 5.18 10.26 -1.04
C MET A 64 6.01 11.54 -0.99
N LEU A 65 6.86 11.80 -1.97
CA LEU A 65 7.82 12.91 -1.94
C LEU A 65 7.27 14.22 -2.49
N VAL A 66 6.24 14.19 -3.33
CA VAL A 66 5.70 15.41 -3.97
C VAL A 66 5.33 16.48 -2.95
N HIS A 67 4.54 16.14 -1.93
CA HIS A 67 4.06 17.12 -0.96
C HIS A 67 5.20 17.66 -0.06
N PRO A 68 6.05 16.85 0.56
CA PRO A 68 7.18 17.35 1.35
C PRO A 68 8.14 18.23 0.53
N ILE A 69 8.44 17.87 -0.69
CA ILE A 69 9.31 18.66 -1.57
C ILE A 69 8.66 20.00 -1.88
N ARG A 70 7.39 20.00 -2.28
CA ARG A 70 6.64 21.22 -2.60
C ARG A 70 6.57 22.18 -1.42
N SER A 71 6.43 21.68 -0.20
CA SER A 71 6.36 22.46 1.03
C SER A 71 7.73 22.82 1.63
N GLY A 72 8.83 22.47 0.98
CA GLY A 72 10.19 22.75 1.46
C GLY A 72 10.63 21.92 2.68
N ARG A 73 9.94 20.85 3.00
CA ARG A 73 10.26 19.95 4.14
C ARG A 73 11.33 18.94 3.73
N THR A 74 12.52 19.42 3.43
CA THR A 74 13.60 18.61 2.86
C THR A 74 14.05 17.48 3.78
N ALA A 75 14.22 17.76 5.08
CA ALA A 75 14.62 16.74 6.05
C ALA A 75 13.58 15.62 6.17
N TYR A 76 12.30 15.97 6.16
CA TYR A 76 11.21 15.00 6.19
C TYR A 76 11.18 14.15 4.90
N ALA A 77 11.36 14.78 3.74
CA ALA A 77 11.47 14.05 2.47
C ALA A 77 12.60 13.01 2.48
N GLU A 78 13.76 13.36 3.03
CA GLU A 78 14.89 12.44 3.17
C GLU A 78 14.58 11.29 4.13
N GLN A 79 13.88 11.55 5.23
CA GLN A 79 13.43 10.50 6.16
C GLN A 79 12.47 9.52 5.48
N LEU A 80 11.50 10.03 4.72
CA LEU A 80 10.56 9.20 3.95
C LEU A 80 11.29 8.32 2.93
N LYS A 81 12.20 8.93 2.18
CA LYS A 81 13.01 8.21 1.19
C LYS A 81 13.83 7.09 1.84
N THR A 82 14.50 7.38 2.94
CA THR A 82 15.31 6.39 3.67
C THR A 82 14.45 5.24 4.18
N LEU A 83 13.33 5.53 4.82
CA LEU A 83 12.41 4.51 5.32
C LEU A 83 11.90 3.62 4.17
N PHE A 84 11.49 4.24 3.08
CA PHE A 84 10.96 3.54 1.91
C PHE A 84 12.02 2.63 1.26
N MET A 85 13.23 3.13 1.06
CA MET A 85 14.29 2.42 0.37
C MET A 85 15.04 1.40 1.25
N SER A 86 14.90 1.48 2.58
CA SER A 86 15.59 0.57 3.50
C SER A 86 15.14 -0.89 3.41
N GLY A 87 13.89 -1.11 2.99
CA GLY A 87 13.27 -2.44 3.02
C GLY A 87 12.84 -2.87 4.42
N ASP A 88 12.89 -2.00 5.42
CA ASP A 88 12.52 -2.33 6.80
C ASP A 88 11.04 -2.62 6.96
N VAL A 89 10.19 -1.96 6.18
CA VAL A 89 8.74 -2.19 6.17
C VAL A 89 8.37 -3.08 4.99
N CYS A 90 8.61 -2.60 3.77
CA CYS A 90 8.25 -3.28 2.54
C CYS A 90 9.45 -3.46 1.63
N GLU A 91 9.47 -4.57 0.90
CA GLU A 91 10.31 -4.69 -0.27
C GLU A 91 9.79 -3.71 -1.33
N CYS A 92 10.68 -2.83 -1.80
CA CYS A 92 10.37 -1.86 -2.85
C CYS A 92 10.69 -2.50 -4.21
N VAL A 93 9.66 -2.74 -5.03
CA VAL A 93 9.81 -3.44 -6.31
C VAL A 93 9.66 -2.49 -7.49
N SER A 94 10.35 -2.81 -8.59
CA SER A 94 10.26 -2.08 -9.84
C SER A 94 9.00 -2.46 -10.62
N HIS A 95 8.66 -1.62 -11.60
CA HIS A 95 7.56 -1.86 -12.53
C HIS A 95 8.16 -2.24 -13.88
N SER A 96 8.04 -3.50 -14.27
CA SER A 96 8.52 -3.99 -15.56
C SER A 96 7.64 -3.53 -16.74
N ASP A 97 8.13 -3.71 -17.95
CA ASP A 97 7.35 -3.42 -19.16
C ASP A 97 6.01 -4.17 -19.16
N GLU A 98 6.02 -5.44 -18.75
CA GLU A 98 4.83 -6.28 -18.67
C GLU A 98 3.82 -5.73 -17.66
N ILE A 99 4.30 -5.18 -16.53
CA ILE A 99 3.44 -4.53 -15.53
C ILE A 99 2.79 -3.27 -16.11
N PHE A 100 3.54 -2.45 -16.85
CA PHE A 100 2.97 -1.27 -17.51
C PHE A 100 1.91 -1.66 -18.54
N ILE A 101 2.16 -2.69 -19.34
CA ILE A 101 1.18 -3.21 -20.33
C ILE A 101 -0.07 -3.72 -19.59
N ALA A 102 0.09 -4.48 -18.52
CA ALA A 102 -1.02 -4.99 -17.72
C ALA A 102 -1.82 -3.84 -17.09
N SER A 103 -1.15 -2.77 -16.65
CA SER A 103 -1.83 -1.60 -16.08
C SER A 103 -2.69 -0.88 -17.12
N ALA A 104 -2.27 -0.82 -18.36
CA ALA A 104 -3.06 -0.25 -19.45
C ALA A 104 -4.36 -1.05 -19.66
N ARG A 105 -4.28 -2.37 -19.68
CA ARG A 105 -5.47 -3.25 -19.78
C ARG A 105 -6.42 -3.07 -18.59
N LEU A 106 -5.85 -2.96 -17.41
CA LEU A 106 -6.62 -2.78 -16.17
C LEU A 106 -7.37 -1.44 -16.15
N ARG A 107 -6.77 -0.38 -16.65
CA ARG A 107 -7.43 0.92 -16.80
C ARG A 107 -8.68 0.83 -17.68
N VAL A 108 -8.58 0.11 -18.78
CA VAL A 108 -9.72 -0.09 -19.69
C VAL A 108 -10.81 -0.94 -19.02
N ALA A 109 -10.44 -2.01 -18.32
CA ALA A 109 -11.40 -2.94 -17.72
C ALA A 109 -12.08 -2.36 -16.46
N ASN A 110 -11.34 -1.66 -15.60
CA ASN A 110 -11.78 -1.28 -14.25
C ASN A 110 -11.82 0.22 -13.98
N ASN A 111 -11.53 1.05 -14.97
CA ASN A 111 -11.54 2.52 -14.86
C ASN A 111 -10.67 3.07 -13.71
N LEU A 112 -9.58 2.39 -13.39
CA LEU A 112 -8.59 2.90 -12.44
C LEU A 112 -7.75 4.01 -13.05
N LYS A 113 -7.33 4.98 -12.24
CA LYS A 113 -6.38 6.01 -12.67
C LYS A 113 -5.02 5.38 -12.99
N GLY A 114 -4.20 6.09 -13.76
CA GLY A 114 -2.94 5.55 -14.29
C GLY A 114 -2.03 4.95 -13.22
N ILE A 115 -1.73 5.70 -12.17
CA ILE A 115 -0.82 5.23 -11.12
C ILE A 115 -1.47 4.16 -10.23
N ASP A 116 -2.78 4.25 -10.00
CA ASP A 116 -3.54 3.24 -9.24
C ASP A 116 -3.52 1.90 -9.98
N ALA A 117 -3.74 1.92 -11.28
CA ALA A 117 -3.65 0.72 -12.12
C ALA A 117 -2.25 0.11 -12.11
N LEU A 118 -1.21 0.96 -12.07
CA LEU A 118 0.18 0.53 -11.99
C LEU A 118 0.45 -0.19 -10.66
N HIS A 119 0.03 0.38 -9.53
CA HIS A 119 0.14 -0.25 -8.22
C HIS A 119 -0.58 -1.59 -8.16
N PHE A 120 -1.81 -1.62 -8.65
CA PHE A 120 -2.63 -2.83 -8.61
C PHE A 120 -2.04 -3.95 -9.49
N SER A 121 -1.59 -3.62 -10.69
CA SER A 121 -0.93 -4.56 -11.59
C SER A 121 0.38 -5.09 -11.01
N THR A 122 1.14 -4.23 -10.31
CA THR A 122 2.37 -4.63 -9.62
C THR A 122 2.07 -5.62 -8.50
N ALA A 123 1.06 -5.35 -7.70
CA ALA A 123 0.64 -6.25 -6.64
C ALA A 123 0.26 -7.64 -7.18
N LEU A 124 -0.49 -7.69 -8.26
CA LEU A 124 -0.86 -8.95 -8.93
C LEU A 124 0.37 -9.68 -9.49
N ALA A 125 1.28 -8.96 -10.15
CA ALA A 125 2.48 -9.54 -10.76
C ALA A 125 3.43 -10.14 -9.71
N TYR A 126 3.52 -9.54 -8.53
CA TYR A 126 4.35 -10.05 -7.43
C TYR A 126 3.62 -11.06 -6.53
N GLY A 127 2.45 -11.53 -6.94
CA GLY A 127 1.72 -12.58 -6.25
C GLY A 127 1.20 -12.17 -4.87
N CYS A 128 0.85 -10.90 -4.68
CA CYS A 128 0.28 -10.43 -3.42
C CYS A 128 -1.10 -11.05 -3.19
N ARG A 129 -1.31 -11.57 -1.99
CA ARG A 129 -2.60 -12.08 -1.55
C ARG A 129 -3.52 -10.96 -1.09
N TYR A 130 -2.94 -9.88 -0.58
CA TYR A 130 -3.67 -8.73 -0.05
C TYR A 130 -3.15 -7.43 -0.65
N PHE A 131 -4.06 -6.49 -0.82
CA PHE A 131 -3.77 -5.11 -1.23
C PHE A 131 -4.33 -4.18 -0.16
N LEU A 132 -3.46 -3.52 0.58
CA LEU A 132 -3.83 -2.65 1.70
C LEU A 132 -3.90 -1.20 1.24
N THR A 133 -5.06 -0.58 1.35
CA THR A 133 -5.35 0.77 0.86
C THR A 133 -6.42 1.46 1.71
N ASN A 134 -6.68 2.72 1.41
CA ASN A 134 -7.87 3.42 1.88
C ASN A 134 -8.67 4.04 0.72
N ASP A 135 -8.36 3.69 -0.51
CA ASP A 135 -9.06 4.17 -1.71
C ASP A 135 -10.14 3.18 -2.13
N ALA A 136 -11.39 3.65 -2.12
CA ALA A 136 -12.57 2.84 -2.48
C ALA A 136 -12.59 2.39 -3.95
N ALA A 137 -11.76 2.98 -4.81
CA ALA A 137 -11.66 2.60 -6.23
C ALA A 137 -11.08 1.20 -6.42
N PHE A 138 -10.27 0.71 -5.47
CA PHE A 138 -9.70 -0.62 -5.54
C PHE A 138 -10.70 -1.68 -5.08
N MET A 139 -10.85 -2.74 -5.87
CA MET A 139 -11.78 -3.84 -5.60
C MET A 139 -11.05 -5.18 -5.63
N SER A 140 -11.46 -6.09 -4.75
CA SER A 140 -10.90 -7.45 -4.68
C SER A 140 -11.08 -8.21 -5.99
N THR A 141 -10.11 -9.07 -6.30
CA THR A 141 -10.14 -10.02 -7.40
C THR A 141 -10.27 -11.44 -6.87
N GLN A 142 -10.27 -12.43 -7.76
CA GLN A 142 -10.30 -13.85 -7.35
C GLN A 142 -9.04 -14.27 -6.59
N THR A 143 -7.91 -13.61 -6.83
CA THR A 143 -6.61 -13.99 -6.26
C THR A 143 -6.08 -13.03 -5.22
N MET A 144 -6.61 -11.80 -5.15
CA MET A 144 -6.12 -10.75 -4.25
C MET A 144 -7.29 -10.05 -3.57
N GLU A 145 -7.28 -10.08 -2.24
CA GLU A 145 -8.26 -9.37 -1.41
C GLU A 145 -7.78 -7.94 -1.15
N VAL A 146 -8.65 -6.96 -1.39
CA VAL A 146 -8.41 -5.56 -1.05
C VAL A 146 -8.90 -5.31 0.38
N VAL A 147 -8.01 -4.80 1.22
CA VAL A 147 -8.31 -4.43 2.61
C VAL A 147 -8.30 -2.90 2.70
N HIS A 148 -9.47 -2.33 2.93
CA HIS A 148 -9.65 -0.89 3.11
C HIS A 148 -9.54 -0.54 4.60
N LEU A 149 -8.70 0.44 4.96
CA LEU A 149 -8.57 0.90 6.34
C LEU A 149 -9.91 1.38 6.91
N SER A 150 -10.71 2.06 6.08
CA SER A 150 -12.03 2.56 6.48
C SER A 150 -13.02 1.48 6.90
N SER A 151 -12.79 0.22 6.51
CA SER A 151 -13.62 -0.92 6.90
C SER A 151 -13.15 -1.61 8.19
N LEU A 152 -12.05 -1.13 8.79
CA LEU A 152 -11.47 -1.72 9.98
C LEU A 152 -11.87 -0.95 11.24
N LYS A 153 -11.95 -1.66 12.36
CA LYS A 153 -12.06 -1.10 13.70
C LYS A 153 -11.00 -1.73 14.62
N LEU A 154 -10.54 -0.91 15.56
CA LEU A 154 -9.61 -1.32 16.62
C LEU A 154 -10.28 -2.32 17.58
#